data_74354cd959376e204febce4040728409
#
_entry.id   74354cd959376e204febce4040728409
#
_cell.length_a   1.000
_cell.length_b   1.000
_cell.length_c   1.000
_cell.angle_alpha   90.00
_cell.angle_beta   90.00
_cell.angle_gamma   90.00
#
_symmetry.space_group_name_H-M   'P 1'
#
loop_
_entity.id
_entity.type
_entity.pdbx_description
1 polymer ?
#
loop_
_entity_poly.entity_id
_entity_poly.type
_entity_poly.pdbx_seq_one_letter_code
_entity_poly.pdbx_strand_id
1 'polypeptide(L)'
;AVSMILVGVALFVLLNGVLEILTQNPLMKIPQGLTMKIWSDVYIIAVSALLGLILTLLLSPKLNLLNLDDIQARSIGFNIDRYRWLTGLLAVFLASATVAIVGQLAFLGIIVPHVVRKLVGGNYRVLIPFSTVIGAWLLLVADLLGRVIQPPLEIPANAILMIVGGPMLIYLICQSQRNRI
;
A
#
# COMPACT_ATOMS: atom_id res chain seq x y z
N ALA A 1 -14.59 -1.80 14.65
CA ALA A 1 -13.93 -1.43 13.38
C ALA A 1 -13.83 0.09 13.19
N VAL A 2 -14.92 0.85 13.38
CA VAL A 2 -14.94 2.33 13.20
C VAL A 2 -13.97 3.04 14.15
N SER A 3 -13.91 2.65 15.42
CA SER A 3 -12.99 3.26 16.40
C SER A 3 -11.50 3.05 16.04
N MET A 4 -11.12 1.92 15.47
CA MET A 4 -9.74 1.70 15.00
C MET A 4 -9.38 2.62 13.83
N ILE A 5 -10.32 2.84 12.92
CA ILE A 5 -10.11 3.76 11.78
C ILE A 5 -9.97 5.20 12.29
N LEU A 6 -10.82 5.63 13.20
CA LEU A 6 -10.75 6.96 13.80
C LEU A 6 -9.43 7.21 14.54
N VAL A 7 -8.98 6.25 15.34
CA VAL A 7 -7.68 6.32 16.03
C VAL A 7 -6.53 6.38 15.02
N GLY A 8 -6.58 5.57 13.95
CA GLY A 8 -5.58 5.62 12.89
C GLY A 8 -5.52 6.97 12.18
N VAL A 9 -6.68 7.55 11.86
CA VAL A 9 -6.78 8.89 11.24
C VAL A 9 -6.28 9.98 12.20
N ALA A 10 -6.64 9.93 13.48
CA ALA A 10 -6.20 10.89 14.47
C ALA A 10 -4.67 10.85 14.65
N LEU A 11 -4.08 9.66 14.75
CA LEU A 11 -2.63 9.45 14.81
C LEU A 11 -1.93 9.97 13.55
N PHE A 12 -2.49 9.69 12.38
CA PHE A 12 -1.97 10.18 11.10
C PHE A 12 -1.96 11.72 11.07
N VAL A 13 -3.04 12.40 11.46
CA VAL A 13 -3.13 13.85 11.49
C VAL A 13 -2.13 14.44 12.49
N LEU A 14 -2.02 13.87 13.69
CA LEU A 14 -1.05 14.31 14.71
C LEU A 14 0.39 14.18 14.21
N LEU A 15 0.76 13.02 13.65
CA LEU A 15 2.12 12.79 13.14
C LEU A 15 2.44 13.71 11.97
N ASN A 16 1.50 13.93 11.04
CA ASN A 16 1.70 14.90 9.95
C ASN A 16 1.85 16.33 10.48
N GLY A 17 1.08 16.75 11.48
CA GLY A 17 1.23 18.06 12.09
C GLY A 17 2.61 18.25 12.74
N VAL A 18 3.10 17.25 13.46
CA VAL A 18 4.46 17.26 14.03
C VAL A 18 5.52 17.29 12.91
N LEU A 19 5.35 16.50 11.87
CA LEU A 19 6.27 16.46 10.73
C LEU A 19 6.30 17.81 10.00
N GLU A 20 5.17 18.48 9.83
CA GLU A 20 5.06 19.79 9.21
C GLU A 20 5.81 20.86 10.00
N ILE A 21 5.70 20.84 11.34
CA ILE A 21 6.46 21.75 12.22
C ILE A 21 7.97 21.50 12.07
N LEU A 22 8.40 20.24 12.02
CA LEU A 22 9.81 19.88 11.88
C LEU A 22 10.37 20.21 10.50
N THR A 23 9.54 20.13 9.44
CA THR A 23 9.96 20.39 8.04
C THR A 23 9.84 21.86 7.63
N GLN A 24 9.36 22.76 8.52
CA GLN A 24 9.41 24.19 8.27
C GLN A 24 10.82 24.74 8.14
N ASN A 25 11.85 24.05 8.65
CA ASN A 25 13.23 24.37 8.37
C ASN A 25 13.59 23.99 6.92
N PRO A 26 14.03 24.97 6.10
CA PRO A 26 14.36 24.74 4.68
C PRO A 26 15.48 23.69 4.49
N LEU A 27 16.28 23.43 5.52
CA LEU A 27 17.34 22.40 5.55
C LEU A 27 16.80 20.97 5.74
N MET A 28 15.54 20.80 6.16
CA MET A 28 14.91 19.50 6.41
C MET A 28 13.82 19.13 5.39
N LYS A 29 13.75 19.79 4.24
CA LYS A 29 12.83 19.38 3.19
C LYS A 29 13.21 18.00 2.66
N ILE A 30 12.48 16.98 3.13
CA ILE A 30 12.59 15.62 2.60
C ILE A 30 11.99 15.66 1.17
N PRO A 31 12.77 15.31 0.12
CA PRO A 31 12.25 15.27 -1.24
C PRO A 31 11.14 14.22 -1.31
N GLN A 32 9.90 14.66 -1.51
CA GLN A 32 8.76 13.76 -1.68
C GLN A 32 8.61 13.39 -3.15
N GLY A 33 8.42 12.12 -3.43
CA GLY A 33 8.22 11.61 -4.76
C GLY A 33 9.40 10.79 -5.29
N LEU A 34 9.32 10.41 -6.57
CA LEU A 34 10.32 9.61 -7.28
C LEU A 34 11.45 10.44 -7.88
N THR A 35 11.32 11.76 -7.86
CA THR A 35 12.30 12.71 -8.37
C THR A 35 13.54 12.77 -7.48
N MET A 36 14.72 12.94 -8.09
CA MET A 36 16.02 13.07 -7.39
C MET A 36 16.43 11.86 -6.52
N LYS A 37 15.93 10.65 -6.80
CA LYS A 37 16.36 9.45 -6.09
C LYS A 37 17.73 9.00 -6.57
N ILE A 38 18.56 8.57 -5.60
CA ILE A 38 19.91 8.06 -5.83
C ILE A 38 19.94 6.53 -5.72
N TRP A 39 20.98 5.92 -6.23
CA TRP A 39 21.13 4.45 -6.22
C TRP A 39 21.06 3.83 -4.82
N SER A 40 21.51 4.56 -3.78
CA SER A 40 21.39 4.08 -2.39
C SER A 40 19.93 3.90 -1.96
N ASP A 41 19.01 4.81 -2.38
CA ASP A 41 17.58 4.70 -2.08
C ASP A 41 16.98 3.46 -2.75
N VAL A 42 17.42 3.18 -4.00
CA VAL A 42 16.98 2.00 -4.77
C VAL A 42 17.41 0.71 -4.06
N TYR A 43 18.65 0.63 -3.56
CA TYR A 43 19.13 -0.54 -2.83
C TYR A 43 18.32 -0.78 -1.54
N ILE A 44 18.05 0.26 -0.77
CA ILE A 44 17.27 0.15 0.47
C ILE A 44 15.85 -0.35 0.19
N ILE A 45 15.18 0.23 -0.82
CA ILE A 45 13.83 -0.22 -1.23
C ILE A 45 13.89 -1.65 -1.77
N ALA A 46 14.85 -1.99 -2.62
CA ALA A 46 14.94 -3.30 -3.23
C ALA A 46 15.14 -4.40 -2.16
N VAL A 47 16.02 -4.16 -1.19
CA VAL A 47 16.27 -5.12 -0.09
C VAL A 47 15.02 -5.24 0.78
N SER A 48 14.40 -4.12 1.19
CA SER A 48 13.18 -4.16 2.02
C SER A 48 12.00 -4.80 1.28
N ALA A 49 11.82 -4.53 -0.01
CA ALA A 49 10.79 -5.13 -0.84
C ALA A 49 11.01 -6.63 -1.04
N LEU A 50 12.25 -7.06 -1.29
CA LEU A 50 12.59 -8.47 -1.46
C LEU A 50 12.34 -9.26 -0.17
N LEU A 51 12.85 -8.74 0.97
CA LEU A 51 12.62 -9.34 2.28
C LEU A 51 11.12 -9.41 2.61
N GLY A 52 10.39 -8.31 2.36
CA GLY A 52 8.96 -8.24 2.58
C GLY A 52 8.19 -9.21 1.70
N LEU A 53 8.54 -9.32 0.42
CA LEU A 53 7.92 -10.26 -0.51
C LEU A 53 8.14 -11.71 -0.05
N ILE A 54 9.37 -12.08 0.32
CA ILE A 54 9.69 -13.41 0.82
C ILE A 54 8.89 -13.72 2.09
N LEU A 55 8.91 -12.82 3.09
CA LEU A 55 8.18 -13.00 4.33
C LEU A 55 6.66 -13.11 4.10
N THR A 56 6.10 -12.28 3.23
CA THR A 56 4.68 -12.29 2.91
C THR A 56 4.29 -13.58 2.17
N LEU A 57 5.13 -14.07 1.26
CA LEU A 57 4.91 -15.35 0.58
C LEU A 57 4.99 -16.55 1.53
N LEU A 58 5.91 -16.55 2.49
CA LEU A 58 5.99 -17.57 3.53
C LEU A 58 4.75 -17.56 4.45
N LEU A 59 4.20 -16.36 4.70
CA LEU A 59 2.96 -16.21 5.48
C LEU A 59 1.69 -16.46 4.66
N SER A 60 1.76 -16.50 3.32
CA SER A 60 0.59 -16.60 2.44
C SER A 60 -0.37 -17.75 2.76
N PRO A 61 0.08 -18.98 3.14
CA PRO A 61 -0.85 -20.03 3.56
C PRO A 61 -1.61 -19.68 4.85
N LYS A 62 -0.98 -18.95 5.76
CA LYS A 62 -1.62 -18.49 7.00
C LYS A 62 -2.57 -17.32 6.74
N LEU A 63 -2.26 -16.46 5.78
CA LEU A 63 -3.17 -15.41 5.31
C LEU A 63 -4.46 -15.97 4.71
N ASN A 64 -4.39 -17.10 3.99
CA ASN A 64 -5.57 -17.79 3.48
C ASN A 64 -6.48 -18.28 4.62
N LEU A 65 -5.90 -18.73 5.74
CA LEU A 65 -6.65 -19.16 6.93
C LEU A 65 -7.30 -17.97 7.66
N LEU A 66 -6.72 -16.77 7.59
CA LEU A 66 -7.32 -15.56 8.17
C LEU A 66 -8.59 -15.08 7.42
N ASN A 67 -8.87 -15.62 6.22
CA ASN A 67 -10.13 -15.38 5.51
C ASN A 67 -11.29 -16.24 6.00
N LEU A 68 -11.01 -17.27 6.81
CA LEU A 68 -12.05 -18.09 7.46
C LEU A 68 -12.69 -17.30 8.61
N ASP A 69 -13.92 -17.67 8.95
CA ASP A 69 -14.56 -17.13 10.14
C ASP A 69 -13.74 -17.47 11.40
N ASP A 70 -13.70 -16.54 12.34
CA ASP A 70 -12.91 -16.66 13.58
C ASP A 70 -13.23 -17.96 14.35
N ILE A 71 -14.49 -18.44 14.30
CA ILE A 71 -14.93 -19.68 14.93
C ILE A 71 -14.31 -20.89 14.22
N GLN A 72 -14.36 -20.93 12.89
CA GLN A 72 -13.81 -22.02 12.08
C GLN A 72 -12.29 -22.11 12.21
N ALA A 73 -11.61 -20.96 12.19
CA ALA A 73 -10.16 -20.92 12.31
C ALA A 73 -9.68 -21.37 13.71
N ARG A 74 -10.41 -21.04 14.78
CA ARG A 74 -10.11 -21.48 16.16
C ARG A 74 -10.38 -22.98 16.34
N SER A 75 -11.40 -23.55 15.69
CA SER A 75 -11.72 -24.98 15.80
C SER A 75 -10.62 -25.90 15.26
N ILE A 76 -9.82 -25.41 14.30
CA ILE A 76 -8.66 -26.13 13.76
C ILE A 76 -7.35 -25.79 14.52
N GLY A 77 -7.44 -25.14 15.68
CA GLY A 77 -6.28 -24.79 16.51
C GLY A 77 -5.44 -23.63 15.97
N PHE A 78 -5.96 -22.83 15.03
CA PHE A 78 -5.23 -21.71 14.45
C PHE A 78 -5.30 -20.48 15.36
N ASN A 79 -4.13 -19.96 15.76
CA ASN A 79 -4.04 -18.76 16.60
C ASN A 79 -4.16 -17.48 15.74
N ILE A 80 -5.40 -17.04 15.50
CA ILE A 80 -5.75 -15.91 14.65
C ILE A 80 -5.06 -14.62 15.12
N ASP A 81 -5.09 -14.36 16.43
CA ASP A 81 -4.60 -13.10 17.00
C ASP A 81 -3.10 -12.93 16.75
N ARG A 82 -2.33 -14.00 16.93
CA ARG A 82 -0.87 -13.99 16.66
C ARG A 82 -0.56 -13.67 15.18
N TYR A 83 -1.26 -14.32 14.26
CA TYR A 83 -1.00 -14.10 12.82
C TYR A 83 -1.54 -12.76 12.34
N ARG A 84 -2.63 -12.25 12.92
CA ARG A 84 -3.16 -10.90 12.65
C ARG A 84 -2.16 -9.82 13.08
N TRP A 85 -1.54 -9.95 14.25
CA TRP A 85 -0.49 -9.06 14.71
C TRP A 85 0.77 -9.15 13.84
N LEU A 86 1.22 -10.35 13.52
CA LEU A 86 2.42 -10.56 12.71
C LEU A 86 2.27 -9.96 11.29
N THR A 87 1.15 -10.20 10.65
CA THR A 87 0.85 -9.65 9.32
C THR A 87 0.66 -8.13 9.36
N GLY A 88 0.04 -7.61 10.43
CA GLY A 88 -0.08 -6.18 10.65
C GLY A 88 1.27 -5.49 10.80
N LEU A 89 2.17 -6.03 11.64
CA LEU A 89 3.53 -5.51 11.81
C LEU A 89 4.32 -5.54 10.51
N LEU A 90 4.23 -6.63 9.74
CA LEU A 90 4.89 -6.73 8.43
C LEU A 90 4.35 -5.69 7.45
N ALA A 91 3.03 -5.49 7.41
CA ALA A 91 2.40 -4.48 6.56
C ALA A 91 2.85 -3.06 6.93
N VAL A 92 2.89 -2.73 8.22
CA VAL A 92 3.37 -1.43 8.71
C VAL A 92 4.85 -1.22 8.38
N PHE A 93 5.69 -2.24 8.55
CA PHE A 93 7.12 -2.18 8.20
C PHE A 93 7.32 -1.87 6.71
N LEU A 94 6.63 -2.60 5.83
CA LEU A 94 6.73 -2.39 4.38
C LEU A 94 6.18 -1.02 3.94
N ALA A 95 5.05 -0.61 4.51
CA ALA A 95 4.47 0.68 4.23
C ALA A 95 5.39 1.83 4.68
N SER A 96 5.96 1.74 5.89
CA SER A 96 6.87 2.79 6.40
C SER A 96 8.16 2.88 5.58
N ALA A 97 8.75 1.73 5.17
CA ALA A 97 9.93 1.71 4.30
C ALA A 97 9.65 2.38 2.94
N THR A 98 8.47 2.13 2.37
CA THR A 98 8.06 2.73 1.09
C THR A 98 7.82 4.22 1.25
N VAL A 99 7.05 4.63 2.27
CA VAL A 99 6.70 6.04 2.50
C VAL A 99 7.94 6.87 2.84
N ALA A 100 8.89 6.33 3.58
CA ALA A 100 10.12 7.03 3.94
C ALA A 100 10.96 7.43 2.72
N ILE A 101 10.94 6.64 1.65
CA ILE A 101 11.78 6.88 0.47
C ILE A 101 10.97 7.49 -0.68
N VAL A 102 9.83 6.92 -1.01
CA VAL A 102 9.01 7.33 -2.18
C VAL A 102 8.00 8.41 -1.81
N GLY A 103 7.65 8.51 -0.52
CA GLY A 103 6.55 9.35 -0.06
C GLY A 103 5.21 8.61 -0.12
N GLN A 104 4.13 9.35 0.09
CA GLN A 104 2.78 8.79 0.09
C GLN A 104 2.31 8.49 -1.33
N LEU A 105 1.96 7.24 -1.58
CA LEU A 105 1.32 6.80 -2.82
C LEU A 105 -0.16 6.50 -2.54
N ALA A 106 -1.03 7.41 -2.97
CA ALA A 106 -2.46 7.25 -2.74
C ALA A 106 -3.06 6.15 -3.64
N PHE A 107 -4.06 5.45 -3.10
CA PHE A 107 -4.93 4.49 -3.79
C PHE A 107 -4.26 3.23 -4.37
N LEU A 108 -2.95 3.21 -4.60
CA LEU A 108 -2.24 2.08 -5.22
C LEU A 108 -2.45 0.78 -4.41
N GLY A 109 -2.34 0.86 -3.08
CA GLY A 109 -2.54 -0.28 -2.18
C GLY A 109 -3.97 -0.82 -2.11
N ILE A 110 -4.97 -0.04 -2.54
CA ILE A 110 -6.38 -0.48 -2.57
C ILE A 110 -6.74 -0.98 -3.96
N ILE A 111 -6.37 -0.25 -5.00
CA ILE A 111 -6.76 -0.53 -6.39
C ILE A 111 -6.13 -1.82 -6.87
N VAL A 112 -4.80 -1.94 -6.72
CA VAL A 112 -4.05 -3.08 -7.27
C VAL A 112 -4.54 -4.42 -6.74
N PRO A 113 -4.59 -4.67 -5.42
CA PRO A 113 -5.05 -5.96 -4.92
C PRO A 113 -6.52 -6.23 -5.24
N HIS A 114 -7.35 -5.20 -5.38
CA HIS A 114 -8.74 -5.37 -5.76
C HIS A 114 -8.90 -5.84 -7.22
N VAL A 115 -8.16 -5.22 -8.15
CA VAL A 115 -8.13 -5.62 -9.57
C VAL A 115 -7.55 -7.04 -9.71
N VAL A 116 -6.41 -7.30 -9.06
CA VAL A 116 -5.76 -8.61 -9.12
C VAL A 116 -6.65 -9.71 -8.54
N ARG A 117 -7.36 -9.44 -7.45
CA ARG A 117 -8.31 -10.40 -6.86
C ARG A 117 -9.44 -10.79 -7.82
N LYS A 118 -9.88 -9.88 -8.68
CA LYS A 118 -10.86 -10.19 -9.74
C LYS A 118 -10.28 -11.06 -10.85
N LEU A 119 -8.97 -10.97 -11.10
CA LEU A 119 -8.30 -11.72 -12.18
C LEU A 119 -7.86 -13.12 -11.73
N VAL A 120 -7.25 -13.23 -10.54
CA VAL A 120 -6.62 -14.47 -10.07
C VAL A 120 -7.30 -15.10 -8.85
N GLY A 121 -8.37 -14.49 -8.35
CA GLY A 121 -9.13 -14.97 -7.19
C GLY A 121 -8.52 -14.57 -5.85
N GLY A 122 -9.00 -15.21 -4.75
CA GLY A 122 -8.67 -14.83 -3.37
C GLY A 122 -7.47 -15.53 -2.75
N ASN A 123 -6.75 -16.39 -3.49
CA ASN A 123 -5.61 -17.12 -2.95
C ASN A 123 -4.38 -16.22 -2.82
N TYR A 124 -3.95 -15.95 -1.59
CA TYR A 124 -2.82 -15.06 -1.31
C TYR A 124 -1.49 -15.50 -1.91
N ARG A 125 -1.27 -16.81 -2.16
CA ARG A 125 -0.05 -17.29 -2.82
C ARG A 125 0.13 -16.74 -4.24
N VAL A 126 -0.99 -16.53 -4.93
CA VAL A 126 -1.01 -15.99 -6.31
C VAL A 126 -1.25 -14.48 -6.28
N LEU A 127 -2.14 -14.03 -5.39
CA LEU A 127 -2.52 -12.63 -5.26
C LEU A 127 -1.31 -11.72 -4.96
N ILE A 128 -0.42 -12.13 -4.04
CA ILE A 128 0.72 -11.32 -3.62
C ILE A 128 1.70 -11.05 -4.78
N PRO A 129 2.27 -12.05 -5.48
CA PRO A 129 3.22 -11.78 -6.55
C PRO A 129 2.58 -11.03 -7.73
N PHE A 130 1.34 -11.36 -8.10
CA PHE A 130 0.64 -10.62 -9.14
C PHE A 130 0.37 -9.17 -8.76
N SER A 131 -0.02 -8.90 -7.50
CA SER A 131 -0.20 -7.53 -7.01
C SER A 131 1.11 -6.75 -7.00
N THR A 132 2.23 -7.39 -6.70
CA THR A 132 3.54 -6.74 -6.72
C THR A 132 3.92 -6.33 -8.14
N VAL A 133 3.77 -7.22 -9.13
CA VAL A 133 4.11 -6.92 -10.53
C VAL A 133 3.18 -5.85 -11.11
N ILE A 134 1.87 -5.99 -10.92
CA ILE A 134 0.89 -5.03 -11.45
C ILE A 134 1.03 -3.67 -10.75
N GLY A 135 1.32 -3.65 -9.45
CA GLY A 135 1.57 -2.42 -8.70
C GLY A 135 2.80 -1.68 -9.18
N ALA A 136 3.90 -2.42 -9.41
CA ALA A 136 5.13 -1.86 -9.95
C ALA A 136 4.92 -1.29 -11.37
N TRP A 137 4.19 -2.02 -12.22
CA TRP A 137 3.86 -1.57 -13.56
C TRP A 137 2.98 -0.32 -13.56
N LEU A 138 1.95 -0.28 -12.71
CA LEU A 138 1.05 0.88 -12.59
C LEU A 138 1.79 2.13 -12.11
N LEU A 139 2.70 1.97 -11.13
CA LEU A 139 3.52 3.08 -10.66
C LEU A 139 4.47 3.59 -11.74
N LEU A 140 5.08 2.70 -12.51
CA LEU A 140 5.97 3.05 -13.62
C LEU A 140 5.22 3.82 -14.71
N VAL A 141 4.01 3.38 -15.06
CA VAL A 141 3.17 4.09 -16.04
C VAL A 141 2.77 5.47 -15.51
N ALA A 142 2.40 5.58 -14.23
CA ALA A 142 2.04 6.86 -13.62
C ALA A 142 3.24 7.84 -13.62
N ASP A 143 4.44 7.38 -13.28
CA ASP A 143 5.64 8.19 -13.30
C ASP A 143 6.00 8.64 -14.74
N LEU A 144 5.92 7.74 -15.71
CA LEU A 144 6.16 8.03 -17.12
C LEU A 144 5.19 9.10 -17.65
N LEU A 145 3.89 8.95 -17.36
CA LEU A 145 2.89 9.93 -17.73
C LEU A 145 3.16 11.30 -17.10
N GLY A 146 3.58 11.33 -15.83
CA GLY A 146 3.93 12.56 -15.12
C GLY A 146 5.08 13.33 -15.78
N ARG A 147 6.03 12.62 -16.36
CA ARG A 147 7.18 13.22 -17.06
C ARG A 147 6.86 13.66 -18.48
N VAL A 148 5.90 13.01 -19.16
CA VAL A 148 5.58 13.27 -20.57
C VAL A 148 4.55 14.38 -20.74
N ILE A 149 3.61 14.56 -19.80
CA ILE A 149 2.47 15.48 -19.95
C ILE A 149 2.90 16.94 -20.01
N GLN A 150 3.88 17.38 -19.23
CA GLN A 150 4.23 18.80 -19.15
C GLN A 150 5.73 19.06 -18.95
N PRO A 151 6.59 18.75 -19.93
CA PRO A 151 8.00 19.10 -19.83
C PRO A 151 8.19 20.64 -19.87
N PRO A 152 9.10 21.24 -19.08
CA PRO A 152 10.06 20.63 -18.17
C PRO A 152 9.53 20.40 -16.74
N LEU A 153 8.27 20.68 -16.46
CA LEU A 153 7.65 20.47 -15.14
C LEU A 153 7.28 19.00 -14.98
N GLU A 154 7.80 18.37 -13.93
CA GLU A 154 7.46 16.98 -13.60
C GLU A 154 6.22 16.97 -12.71
N ILE A 155 5.13 16.33 -13.18
CA ILE A 155 3.95 16.08 -12.37
C ILE A 155 4.24 14.85 -11.49
N PRO A 156 4.12 14.96 -10.16
CA PRO A 156 4.39 13.81 -9.28
C PRO A 156 3.44 12.64 -9.58
N ALA A 157 3.98 11.42 -9.65
CA ALA A 157 3.23 10.20 -9.93
C ALA A 157 2.00 10.03 -9.01
N ASN A 158 2.10 10.50 -7.75
CA ASN A 158 1.00 10.49 -6.80
C ASN A 158 -0.22 11.29 -7.28
N ALA A 159 -0.02 12.44 -7.95
CA ALA A 159 -1.12 13.25 -8.49
C ALA A 159 -1.88 12.48 -9.58
N ILE A 160 -1.16 11.77 -10.46
CA ILE A 160 -1.77 10.93 -11.51
C ILE A 160 -2.53 9.77 -10.88
N LEU A 161 -1.94 9.11 -9.88
CA LEU A 161 -2.61 8.03 -9.15
C LEU A 161 -3.87 8.50 -8.43
N MET A 162 -3.91 9.74 -7.91
CA MET A 162 -5.10 10.33 -7.30
C MET A 162 -6.21 10.57 -8.32
N ILE A 163 -5.87 11.09 -9.51
CA ILE A 163 -6.83 11.36 -10.58
C ILE A 163 -7.48 10.08 -11.08
N VAL A 164 -6.70 9.01 -11.23
CA VAL A 164 -7.21 7.70 -11.68
C VAL A 164 -7.86 6.94 -10.52
N GLY A 165 -7.27 7.02 -9.34
CA GLY A 165 -7.67 6.27 -8.17
C GLY A 165 -8.97 6.73 -7.55
N GLY A 166 -9.23 8.02 -7.52
CA GLY A 166 -10.44 8.60 -6.95
C GLY A 166 -11.73 8.06 -7.61
N PRO A 167 -11.91 8.22 -8.92
CA PRO A 167 -13.07 7.68 -9.64
C PRO A 167 -13.19 6.15 -9.51
N MET A 168 -12.05 5.44 -9.53
CA MET A 168 -12.05 3.98 -9.38
C MET A 168 -12.53 3.55 -7.99
N LEU A 169 -12.14 4.27 -6.94
CA LEU A 169 -12.61 4.00 -5.58
C LEU A 169 -14.12 4.20 -5.47
N ILE A 170 -14.66 5.29 -6.05
CA ILE A 170 -16.10 5.55 -6.09
C ILE A 170 -16.82 4.39 -6.79
N TYR A 171 -16.32 3.97 -7.95
CA TYR A 171 -16.88 2.83 -8.69
C TYR A 171 -16.89 1.55 -7.84
N LEU A 172 -15.80 1.25 -7.12
CA LEU A 172 -15.71 0.07 -6.26
C LEU A 172 -16.71 0.11 -5.10
N ILE A 173 -16.91 1.27 -4.49
CA ILE A 173 -17.90 1.45 -3.40
C ILE A 173 -19.31 1.24 -3.93
N CYS A 174 -19.65 1.85 -5.05
CA CYS A 174 -20.97 1.67 -5.68
C CYS A 174 -21.26 0.21 -6.07
N GLN A 175 -20.24 -0.49 -6.62
CA GLN A 175 -20.37 -1.91 -6.96
C GLN A 175 -20.53 -2.80 -5.72
N SER A 176 -19.84 -2.48 -4.62
CA SER A 176 -19.95 -3.24 -3.36
C SER A 176 -21.34 -3.10 -2.72
N GLN A 177 -21.97 -1.95 -2.84
CA GLN A 177 -23.34 -1.76 -2.34
C GLN A 177 -24.36 -2.51 -3.18
N ARG A 178 -24.19 -2.52 -4.53
CA ARG A 178 -25.08 -3.23 -5.44
C ARG A 178 -25.12 -4.75 -5.22
N ASN A 179 -24.03 -5.34 -4.78
CA ASN A 179 -23.93 -6.78 -4.51
C ASN A 179 -24.43 -7.17 -3.11
N ARG A 180 -24.90 -6.21 -2.29
CA ARG A 180 -25.48 -6.46 -0.95
C ARG A 180 -27.01 -6.38 -0.92
N ILE A 181 -27.64 -6.00 -2.02
CA ILE A 181 -29.09 -6.01 -2.26
C ILE A 181 -29.44 -7.26 -3.07
#